data_1926a43983d9604678d458f278549a71
#
_entry.id   1926a43983d9604678d458f278549a71
#
_cell.length_a   1.000
_cell.length_b   1.000
_cell.length_c   1.000
_cell.angle_alpha   90.00
_cell.angle_beta   90.00
_cell.angle_gamma   90.00
#
_symmetry.space_group_name_H-M   'P 1'
#
loop_
_entity.id
_entity.type
_entity.pdbx_description
1 polymer ?
#
loop_
_entity_poly.entity_id
_entity_poly.type
_entity_poly.pdbx_seq_one_letter_code
_entity_poly.pdbx_strand_id
1 'polypeptide(L)'
;DKKYHWIAEVKAVSGYPVLTRRGFVYNKEDVSRFGTSRSSVFERKEPFPHFAIDAGVGGLAASAEREVAKGVPTHLDVSWFSYVEGCEYLLENQPLDSLKIAQLLEEKVYVLSENKEDTSPDIEEYNISVGLAPGGVVIVWLHHFSRTEEVGRYQAKKTRDIHFVTQAEADAHNEEASEGNIIMREHTIEDRDYEIKWAMPKERILMEYRECATPVTDTLLSKEDLFKIPYGLWDSYRKRYKWKMTLLTRDKTKYIHSYFYLGLNREMEELFGEHVWRENQIEKYKIPEKFRYTYLTERSIPSLVRIKWYDEEGSIYRVGIRFNVKEVMDVFTKAFEGQEDQEGELVLQVNQSKTDFFCYLKVGDRKEWICNGRFFIY
;
A
#
# COMPACT_ATOMS: atom_id res chain seq x y z
N ASP A 1 12.16 29.16 3.05
CA ASP A 1 11.29 28.01 3.22
C ASP A 1 12.15 26.73 3.26
N LYS A 2 11.82 25.80 4.16
CA LYS A 2 12.54 24.52 4.32
C LYS A 2 12.32 23.65 3.08
N LYS A 3 13.38 22.99 2.62
CA LYS A 3 13.34 22.09 1.48
C LYS A 3 13.63 20.65 1.90
N TYR A 4 13.05 19.67 1.16
CA TYR A 4 13.08 18.25 1.46
C TYR A 4 13.43 17.46 0.19
N HIS A 5 14.01 16.29 0.35
CA HIS A 5 14.24 15.38 -0.77
C HIS A 5 13.02 14.48 -0.94
N TRP A 6 12.25 14.73 -1.98
CA TRP A 6 11.10 13.90 -2.33
C TRP A 6 10.95 13.74 -3.84
N ILE A 7 10.40 12.61 -4.23
CA ILE A 7 10.01 12.32 -5.61
C ILE A 7 8.55 11.90 -5.66
N ALA A 8 7.93 12.05 -6.83
CA ALA A 8 6.60 11.53 -7.10
C ALA A 8 6.68 10.24 -7.90
N GLU A 9 5.82 9.28 -7.57
CA GLU A 9 5.65 8.02 -8.28
C GLU A 9 4.18 7.68 -8.46
N VAL A 10 3.85 6.88 -9.49
CA VAL A 10 2.49 6.44 -9.74
C VAL A 10 2.36 4.95 -9.41
N LYS A 11 1.23 4.57 -8.83
CA LYS A 11 0.85 3.18 -8.53
C LYS A 11 -0.49 2.86 -9.13
N ALA A 12 -0.64 1.67 -9.70
CA ALA A 12 -1.93 1.16 -10.16
C ALA A 12 -2.40 0.02 -9.25
N VAL A 13 -3.68 -0.27 -9.30
CA VAL A 13 -4.24 -1.46 -8.66
C VAL A 13 -3.86 -2.70 -9.46
N SER A 14 -3.43 -3.76 -8.77
CA SER A 14 -3.15 -5.05 -9.40
C SER A 14 -4.33 -5.54 -10.23
N GLY A 15 -4.07 -5.98 -11.46
CA GLY A 15 -5.10 -6.41 -12.40
C GLY A 15 -5.79 -5.28 -13.17
N TYR A 16 -5.57 -4.02 -12.81
CA TYR A 16 -6.15 -2.85 -13.47
C TYR A 16 -5.06 -1.94 -14.03
N PRO A 17 -4.42 -2.33 -15.16
CA PRO A 17 -3.32 -1.57 -15.74
C PRO A 17 -3.79 -0.21 -16.24
N VAL A 18 -2.90 0.77 -16.11
CA VAL A 18 -3.13 2.12 -16.59
C VAL A 18 -1.95 2.61 -17.42
N LEU A 19 -2.22 3.49 -18.35
CA LEU A 19 -1.19 4.27 -19.06
C LEU A 19 -1.28 5.72 -18.58
N THR A 20 -0.31 6.14 -17.78
CA THR A 20 -0.22 7.54 -17.35
C THR A 20 0.22 8.41 -18.52
N ARG A 21 -0.57 9.42 -18.85
CA ARG A 21 -0.29 10.38 -19.92
C ARG A 21 0.49 11.58 -19.40
N ARG A 22 0.07 12.07 -18.25
CA ARG A 22 0.63 13.24 -17.60
C ARG A 22 0.57 13.03 -16.10
N GLY A 23 1.65 13.40 -15.39
CA GLY A 23 1.65 13.37 -13.95
C GLY A 23 2.66 14.35 -13.38
N PHE A 24 2.18 15.21 -12.46
CA PHE A 24 3.00 16.19 -11.76
C PHE A 24 2.53 16.32 -10.33
N VAL A 25 3.48 16.28 -9.40
CA VAL A 25 3.31 16.78 -8.04
C VAL A 25 4.17 18.03 -7.93
N TYR A 26 3.61 19.13 -7.51
CA TYR A 26 4.28 20.42 -7.60
C TYR A 26 3.85 21.43 -6.51
N ASN A 27 4.67 22.44 -6.36
CA ASN A 27 4.33 23.72 -5.75
C ASN A 27 4.64 24.85 -6.75
N LYS A 28 4.66 26.11 -6.29
CA LYS A 28 4.91 27.27 -7.18
C LYS A 28 6.29 27.26 -7.84
N GLU A 29 7.31 26.65 -7.21
CA GLU A 29 8.70 26.71 -7.61
C GLU A 29 9.27 25.36 -8.05
N ASP A 30 8.80 24.27 -7.44
CA ASP A 30 9.37 22.95 -7.59
C ASP A 30 8.35 21.97 -8.20
N VAL A 31 8.79 21.13 -9.12
CA VAL A 31 7.96 20.12 -9.78
C VAL A 31 8.66 18.77 -9.73
N SER A 32 7.92 17.72 -9.39
CA SER A 32 8.33 16.34 -9.65
C SER A 32 7.39 15.73 -10.66
N ARG A 33 7.96 15.20 -11.73
CA ARG A 33 7.24 14.58 -12.84
C ARG A 33 7.30 13.07 -12.70
N PHE A 34 6.16 12.42 -12.71
CA PHE A 34 6.12 10.99 -13.04
C PHE A 34 5.72 10.87 -14.51
N GLY A 35 6.66 10.33 -15.30
CA GLY A 35 6.54 10.35 -16.77
C GLY A 35 5.39 9.49 -17.29
N THR A 36 5.21 9.55 -18.62
CA THR A 36 4.38 8.62 -19.37
C THR A 36 4.93 7.21 -19.17
N SER A 37 4.34 6.46 -18.26
CA SER A 37 4.73 5.08 -18.00
C SER A 37 3.52 4.18 -18.03
N ARG A 38 3.67 3.01 -18.64
CA ARG A 38 2.71 1.93 -18.47
C ARG A 38 2.88 1.39 -17.08
N SER A 39 1.93 1.74 -16.22
CA SER A 39 1.88 1.21 -14.86
C SER A 39 1.05 -0.06 -14.85
N SER A 40 1.57 -1.10 -15.49
CA SER A 40 1.17 -2.47 -15.22
C SER A 40 2.08 -3.00 -14.12
N VAL A 41 1.95 -2.45 -12.92
CA VAL A 41 2.89 -2.77 -11.87
C VAL A 41 2.52 -4.09 -11.24
N PHE A 42 3.38 -5.05 -11.50
CA PHE A 42 3.47 -6.30 -10.81
C PHE A 42 4.24 -6.14 -9.52
N GLU A 43 3.56 -6.17 -8.43
CA GLU A 43 4.19 -6.70 -7.25
C GLU A 43 3.90 -8.18 -7.10
N ARG A 44 4.99 -8.92 -7.05
CA ARG A 44 5.01 -10.38 -6.97
C ARG A 44 4.38 -10.95 -5.69
N LYS A 45 3.90 -10.10 -4.76
CA LYS A 45 3.59 -10.51 -3.40
C LYS A 45 2.23 -10.03 -2.87
N GLU A 46 1.50 -9.20 -3.62
CA GLU A 46 0.26 -8.63 -3.11
C GLU A 46 -0.98 -9.35 -3.62
N PRO A 47 -1.95 -9.62 -2.74
CA PRO A 47 -3.23 -10.15 -3.17
C PRO A 47 -3.99 -9.13 -4.01
N PHE A 48 -4.69 -9.62 -5.01
CA PHE A 48 -5.64 -8.84 -5.79
C PHE A 48 -6.86 -8.45 -4.92
N PRO A 49 -7.46 -7.29 -5.05
CA PRO A 49 -7.09 -6.12 -5.88
C PRO A 49 -6.53 -4.96 -5.06
N HIS A 50 -5.29 -5.05 -4.61
CA HIS A 50 -4.63 -3.98 -3.87
C HIS A 50 -3.77 -3.10 -4.78
N PHE A 51 -3.51 -1.86 -4.32
CA PHE A 51 -2.44 -1.05 -4.90
C PHE A 51 -1.09 -1.73 -4.71
N ALA A 52 -0.24 -1.65 -5.71
CA ALA A 52 1.14 -2.12 -5.60
C ALA A 52 1.89 -1.38 -4.49
N ILE A 53 2.71 -2.10 -3.71
CA ILE A 53 3.54 -1.52 -2.65
C ILE A 53 4.77 -0.87 -3.26
N ASP A 54 5.44 -1.60 -4.17
CA ASP A 54 6.64 -1.13 -4.86
C ASP A 54 6.31 -0.84 -6.31
N ALA A 55 5.98 0.37 -6.62
CA ALA A 55 6.01 0.85 -7.99
C ALA A 55 7.45 1.23 -8.35
N GLY A 56 8.30 0.24 -8.39
CA GLY A 56 9.67 0.41 -8.89
C GLY A 56 9.73 0.63 -10.38
N VAL A 57 9.07 1.64 -10.90
CA VAL A 57 9.31 2.16 -12.25
C VAL A 57 9.20 3.68 -12.21
N GLY A 58 10.04 4.27 -11.37
CA GLY A 58 10.55 5.57 -11.73
C GLY A 58 11.51 5.35 -12.89
N GLY A 59 11.16 5.81 -14.08
CA GLY A 59 12.13 5.82 -15.17
C GLY A 59 13.42 6.58 -14.77
N LEU A 60 14.46 6.48 -15.56
CA LEU A 60 15.76 7.13 -15.35
C LEU A 60 15.71 8.62 -14.93
N ALA A 61 14.60 9.31 -15.16
CA ALA A 61 14.34 10.67 -14.70
C ALA A 61 14.20 10.78 -13.16
N ALA A 62 13.75 9.74 -12.46
CA ALA A 62 13.55 9.80 -11.02
C ALA A 62 14.87 9.87 -10.23
N SER A 63 15.97 9.32 -10.74
CA SER A 63 17.25 9.36 -10.04
C SER A 63 17.86 10.76 -9.96
N ALA A 64 17.78 11.52 -11.03
CA ALA A 64 18.30 12.91 -11.05
C ALA A 64 17.43 13.87 -10.20
N GLU A 65 16.13 13.60 -10.08
CA GLU A 65 15.23 14.41 -9.26
C GLU A 65 15.39 14.14 -7.75
N ARG A 66 15.94 13.01 -7.34
CA ARG A 66 16.16 12.65 -5.93
C ARG A 66 17.17 13.56 -5.25
N GLU A 67 18.18 14.01 -6.00
CA GLU A 67 19.26 14.86 -5.47
C GLU A 67 18.85 16.31 -5.25
N VAL A 68 17.67 16.72 -5.75
CA VAL A 68 17.20 18.11 -5.65
C VAL A 68 16.23 18.26 -4.48
N ALA A 69 16.62 19.07 -3.52
CA ALA A 69 15.72 19.43 -2.42
C ALA A 69 14.63 20.42 -2.89
N LYS A 70 13.37 20.10 -2.60
CA LYS A 70 12.17 20.80 -3.06
C LYS A 70 11.34 21.31 -1.86
N GLY A 71 10.58 22.37 -2.05
CA GLY A 71 9.59 22.82 -1.07
C GLY A 71 8.43 21.83 -0.92
N VAL A 72 7.58 22.04 0.08
CA VAL A 72 6.41 21.19 0.30
C VAL A 72 5.49 21.20 -0.91
N PRO A 73 5.07 20.05 -1.44
CA PRO A 73 4.14 20.01 -2.57
C PRO A 73 2.74 20.46 -2.17
N THR A 74 2.08 21.16 -3.07
CA THR A 74 0.77 21.79 -2.82
C THR A 74 -0.31 21.31 -3.79
N HIS A 75 0.08 20.78 -4.95
CA HIS A 75 -0.86 20.41 -6.01
C HIS A 75 -0.46 19.13 -6.73
N LEU A 76 -1.44 18.49 -7.33
CA LEU A 76 -1.34 17.31 -8.16
C LEU A 76 -2.10 17.51 -9.47
N ASP A 77 -1.42 17.20 -10.58
CA ASP A 77 -2.04 16.96 -11.88
C ASP A 77 -1.76 15.53 -12.31
N VAL A 78 -2.78 14.81 -12.75
CA VAL A 78 -2.61 13.48 -13.34
C VAL A 78 -3.67 13.19 -14.38
N SER A 79 -3.27 12.59 -15.51
CA SER A 79 -4.18 12.02 -16.49
C SER A 79 -3.70 10.64 -16.89
N TRP A 80 -4.67 9.74 -17.09
CA TRP A 80 -4.36 8.37 -17.45
C TRP A 80 -5.46 7.72 -18.26
N PHE A 81 -5.07 6.70 -19.00
CA PHE A 81 -5.95 5.78 -19.69
C PHE A 81 -6.09 4.50 -18.88
N SER A 82 -7.32 4.03 -18.64
CA SER A 82 -7.64 2.77 -17.97
C SER A 82 -7.94 1.70 -19.00
N TYR A 83 -7.09 0.67 -19.08
CA TYR A 83 -7.26 -0.41 -20.07
C TYR A 83 -8.49 -1.28 -19.82
N VAL A 84 -8.86 -1.52 -18.56
CA VAL A 84 -10.01 -2.37 -18.23
C VAL A 84 -11.33 -1.61 -18.45
N GLU A 85 -11.35 -0.32 -18.11
CA GLU A 85 -12.56 0.52 -18.26
C GLU A 85 -12.72 1.07 -19.68
N GLY A 86 -11.64 1.10 -20.47
CA GLY A 86 -11.65 1.69 -21.81
C GLY A 86 -11.96 3.18 -21.80
N CYS A 87 -11.39 3.93 -20.87
CA CYS A 87 -11.64 5.36 -20.75
C CYS A 87 -10.44 6.15 -20.23
N GLU A 88 -10.48 7.45 -20.43
CA GLU A 88 -9.48 8.39 -19.91
C GLU A 88 -10.02 9.18 -18.72
N TYR A 89 -9.13 9.40 -17.76
CA TYR A 89 -9.37 10.22 -16.57
C TYR A 89 -8.42 11.40 -16.49
N LEU A 90 -8.89 12.47 -15.86
CA LEU A 90 -8.15 13.70 -15.65
C LEU A 90 -8.44 14.27 -14.25
N LEU A 91 -7.37 14.59 -13.55
CA LEU A 91 -7.37 15.38 -12.33
C LEU A 91 -6.39 16.54 -12.53
N GLU A 92 -6.88 17.77 -12.49
CA GLU A 92 -6.07 18.96 -12.72
C GLU A 92 -6.14 19.92 -11.56
N ASN A 93 -5.01 20.56 -11.28
CA ASN A 93 -4.86 21.60 -10.27
C ASN A 93 -5.48 21.20 -8.92
N GLN A 94 -5.33 19.90 -8.57
CA GLN A 94 -5.89 19.37 -7.33
C GLN A 94 -5.04 19.80 -6.14
N PRO A 95 -5.59 20.60 -5.21
CA PRO A 95 -4.88 20.93 -3.97
C PRO A 95 -4.62 19.66 -3.15
N LEU A 96 -3.39 19.55 -2.63
CA LEU A 96 -2.98 18.55 -1.66
C LEU A 96 -3.09 19.11 -0.24
N ASP A 97 -3.22 18.22 0.75
CA ASP A 97 -3.09 18.61 2.17
C ASP A 97 -1.62 18.91 2.50
N SER A 98 -1.16 20.08 2.06
CA SER A 98 0.22 20.52 2.23
C SER A 98 0.62 20.71 3.70
N LEU A 99 -0.34 20.96 4.59
CA LEU A 99 -0.07 21.06 6.02
C LEU A 99 0.27 19.69 6.60
N LYS A 100 -0.52 18.67 6.29
CA LYS A 100 -0.25 17.29 6.70
C LYS A 100 1.06 16.79 6.09
N ILE A 101 1.29 17.05 4.81
CA ILE A 101 2.54 16.67 4.14
C ILE A 101 3.73 17.34 4.82
N ALA A 102 3.68 18.65 5.12
CA ALA A 102 4.74 19.36 5.80
C ALA A 102 5.05 18.77 7.19
N GLN A 103 4.00 18.44 7.96
CA GLN A 103 4.17 17.80 9.28
C GLN A 103 4.89 16.46 9.17
N LEU A 104 4.51 15.64 8.18
CA LEU A 104 5.14 14.33 7.96
C LEU A 104 6.59 14.46 7.47
N LEU A 105 6.89 15.43 6.61
CA LEU A 105 8.24 15.71 6.13
C LEU A 105 9.16 16.25 7.25
N GLU A 106 8.60 16.80 8.31
CA GLU A 106 9.34 17.31 9.48
C GLU A 106 9.52 16.24 10.57
N GLU A 107 8.78 15.15 10.49
CA GLU A 107 8.90 14.08 11.49
C GLU A 107 10.27 13.41 11.40
N LYS A 108 10.89 13.25 12.58
CA LYS A 108 12.10 12.45 12.68
C LYS A 108 11.79 10.98 12.39
N VAL A 109 12.55 10.40 11.48
CA VAL A 109 12.45 8.98 11.16
C VAL A 109 13.24 8.17 12.17
N TYR A 110 12.61 7.08 12.61
CA TYR A 110 13.24 6.08 13.44
C TYR A 110 13.29 4.78 12.64
N VAL A 111 14.48 4.25 12.42
CA VAL A 111 14.70 3.00 11.70
C VAL A 111 15.13 1.92 12.70
N LEU A 112 14.49 0.75 12.61
CA LEU A 112 14.94 -0.44 13.33
C LEU A 112 16.15 -1.03 12.60
N SER A 113 17.35 -0.56 12.95
CA SER A 113 18.59 -1.17 12.44
C SER A 113 19.00 -2.35 13.31
N GLU A 114 19.28 -3.49 12.70
CA GLU A 114 19.91 -4.64 13.38
C GLU A 114 21.41 -4.38 13.59
N ASN A 115 22.01 -3.44 12.87
CA ASN A 115 23.41 -3.05 13.01
C ASN A 115 23.54 -1.82 13.92
N LYS A 116 24.38 -1.93 14.93
CA LYS A 116 24.60 -0.93 16.00
C LYS A 116 25.11 0.43 15.52
N GLU A 117 25.53 0.55 14.25
CA GLU A 117 26.22 1.73 13.73
C GLU A 117 25.36 2.62 12.80
N ASP A 118 24.24 2.10 12.27
CA ASP A 118 23.38 2.85 11.34
C ASP A 118 22.16 3.45 12.05
N THR A 119 22.32 4.64 12.58
CA THR A 119 21.25 5.32 13.34
C THR A 119 20.47 6.37 12.60
N SER A 120 20.82 6.72 11.40
CA SER A 120 19.96 7.45 10.44
C SER A 120 20.60 7.48 9.06
N PRO A 121 19.82 7.37 7.98
CA PRO A 121 20.34 7.67 6.66
C PRO A 121 20.76 9.15 6.61
N ASP A 122 21.90 9.41 5.99
CA ASP A 122 22.43 10.78 5.82
C ASP A 122 21.48 11.66 4.97
N ILE A 123 20.54 11.05 4.25
CA ILE A 123 19.54 11.73 3.42
C ILE A 123 18.15 11.15 3.73
N GLU A 124 17.25 11.97 4.23
CA GLU A 124 15.84 11.63 4.38
C GLU A 124 15.16 11.73 3.01
N GLU A 125 14.95 10.59 2.36
CA GLU A 125 14.23 10.51 1.08
C GLU A 125 12.77 10.15 1.31
N TYR A 126 11.87 10.91 0.66
CA TYR A 126 10.44 10.68 0.70
C TYR A 126 9.88 10.36 -0.69
N ASN A 127 8.93 9.46 -0.75
CA ASN A 127 8.18 9.17 -1.98
C ASN A 127 6.74 9.64 -1.82
N ILE A 128 6.26 10.45 -2.74
CA ILE A 128 4.84 10.79 -2.86
C ILE A 128 4.24 9.85 -3.89
N SER A 129 3.53 8.85 -3.40
CA SER A 129 2.90 7.83 -4.25
C SER A 129 1.49 8.25 -4.63
N VAL A 130 1.20 8.28 -5.92
CA VAL A 130 -0.11 8.59 -6.49
C VAL A 130 -0.73 7.29 -6.99
N GLY A 131 -1.72 6.78 -6.28
CA GLY A 131 -2.45 5.56 -6.64
C GLY A 131 -3.63 5.87 -7.52
N LEU A 132 -3.74 5.15 -8.64
CA LEU A 132 -4.81 5.26 -9.62
C LEU A 132 -5.64 3.98 -9.59
N ALA A 133 -6.94 4.11 -9.34
CA ALA A 133 -7.86 2.98 -9.33
C ALA A 133 -9.05 3.21 -10.26
N PRO A 134 -9.72 2.12 -10.68
CA PRO A 134 -10.95 2.22 -11.47
C PRO A 134 -11.99 3.12 -10.83
N GLY A 135 -12.84 3.72 -11.67
CA GLY A 135 -13.81 4.73 -11.25
C GLY A 135 -13.22 6.12 -11.07
N GLY A 136 -11.95 6.35 -11.49
CA GLY A 136 -11.29 7.65 -11.34
C GLY A 136 -10.85 7.95 -9.92
N VAL A 137 -10.69 6.94 -9.08
CA VAL A 137 -10.21 7.12 -7.70
C VAL A 137 -8.72 7.40 -7.71
N VAL A 138 -8.32 8.45 -7.01
CA VAL A 138 -6.92 8.83 -6.81
C VAL A 138 -6.64 8.89 -5.33
N ILE A 139 -5.65 8.13 -4.85
CA ILE A 139 -5.21 8.14 -3.46
C ILE A 139 -3.74 8.54 -3.43
N VAL A 140 -3.36 9.42 -2.51
CA VAL A 140 -1.99 9.92 -2.38
C VAL A 140 -1.45 9.52 -1.02
N TRP A 141 -0.24 8.97 -1.01
CA TRP A 141 0.50 8.64 0.20
C TRP A 141 1.85 9.36 0.21
N LEU A 142 2.30 9.68 1.42
CA LEU A 142 3.69 9.98 1.68
C LEU A 142 4.35 8.73 2.27
N HIS A 143 5.36 8.24 1.60
CA HIS A 143 6.14 7.06 2.02
C HIS A 143 7.53 7.48 2.46
N HIS A 144 7.97 6.96 3.60
CA HIS A 144 9.31 7.10 4.10
C HIS A 144 9.72 5.83 4.89
N PHE A 145 10.78 5.16 4.47
CA PHE A 145 11.33 3.93 5.09
C PHE A 145 10.31 3.00 5.75
N SER A 146 10.05 3.19 7.05
CA SER A 146 9.20 2.33 7.88
C SER A 146 7.76 2.84 8.03
N ARG A 147 7.40 3.92 7.31
CA ARG A 147 6.09 4.54 7.44
C ARG A 147 5.52 4.97 6.10
N THR A 148 4.26 4.68 5.91
CA THR A 148 3.46 5.19 4.79
C THR A 148 2.16 5.71 5.35
N GLU A 149 1.84 6.97 5.05
CA GLU A 149 0.58 7.61 5.44
C GLU A 149 -0.19 8.12 4.24
N GLU A 150 -1.48 7.88 4.23
CA GLU A 150 -2.38 8.47 3.26
C GLU A 150 -2.53 9.97 3.55
N VAL A 151 -2.24 10.81 2.56
CA VAL A 151 -2.35 12.27 2.65
C VAL A 151 -3.52 12.84 1.88
N GLY A 152 -4.21 12.04 1.07
CA GLY A 152 -5.41 12.48 0.41
C GLY A 152 -6.08 11.43 -0.48
N ARG A 153 -7.38 11.63 -0.68
CA ARG A 153 -8.20 10.88 -1.65
C ARG A 153 -8.96 11.86 -2.50
N TYR A 154 -8.86 11.70 -3.81
CA TYR A 154 -9.45 12.60 -4.79
C TYR A 154 -10.25 11.82 -5.82
N GLN A 155 -11.06 12.55 -6.60
CA GLN A 155 -11.91 12.00 -7.64
C GLN A 155 -11.57 12.64 -8.98
N ALA A 156 -10.99 11.88 -9.88
CA ALA A 156 -10.74 12.33 -11.24
C ALA A 156 -12.03 12.31 -12.08
N LYS A 157 -12.07 13.20 -13.04
CA LYS A 157 -13.17 13.28 -14.01
C LYS A 157 -12.87 12.35 -15.19
N LYS A 158 -13.84 11.53 -15.57
CA LYS A 158 -13.79 10.79 -16.84
C LYS A 158 -13.93 11.79 -17.97
N THR A 159 -12.99 11.79 -18.91
CA THR A 159 -12.94 12.75 -20.01
C THR A 159 -13.38 12.16 -21.33
N ARG A 160 -13.08 10.88 -21.57
CA ARG A 160 -13.39 10.22 -22.84
C ARG A 160 -13.57 8.73 -22.65
N ASP A 161 -14.55 8.14 -23.33
CA ASP A 161 -14.65 6.69 -23.56
C ASP A 161 -13.87 6.32 -24.83
N ILE A 162 -13.17 5.20 -24.77
CA ILE A 162 -12.39 4.67 -25.88
C ILE A 162 -13.06 3.42 -26.43
N HIS A 163 -13.35 3.48 -27.70
CA HIS A 163 -13.79 2.29 -28.44
C HIS A 163 -12.56 1.54 -28.94
N PHE A 164 -12.35 0.33 -28.42
CA PHE A 164 -11.25 -0.52 -28.86
C PHE A 164 -11.53 -1.10 -30.25
N VAL A 165 -10.54 -1.04 -31.10
CA VAL A 165 -10.52 -1.66 -32.43
C VAL A 165 -9.45 -2.74 -32.50
N THR A 166 -9.48 -3.58 -33.51
CA THR A 166 -8.37 -4.51 -33.78
C THR A 166 -7.14 -3.78 -34.29
N GLN A 167 -5.96 -4.36 -34.14
CA GLN A 167 -4.73 -3.77 -34.70
C GLN A 167 -4.84 -3.57 -36.21
N ALA A 168 -5.46 -4.51 -36.93
CA ALA A 168 -5.65 -4.43 -38.38
C ALA A 168 -6.55 -3.26 -38.78
N GLU A 169 -7.62 -3.00 -38.03
CA GLU A 169 -8.49 -1.83 -38.25
C GLU A 169 -7.76 -0.52 -37.95
N ALA A 170 -6.93 -0.50 -36.89
CA ALA A 170 -6.10 0.66 -36.55
C ALA A 170 -5.06 0.94 -37.65
N ASP A 171 -4.39 -0.08 -38.14
CA ASP A 171 -3.38 0.07 -39.19
C ASP A 171 -4.02 0.59 -40.50
N ALA A 172 -5.14 -0.02 -40.94
CA ALA A 172 -5.85 0.43 -42.11
C ALA A 172 -6.34 1.89 -42.00
N HIS A 173 -6.86 2.28 -40.82
CA HIS A 173 -7.27 3.66 -40.58
C HIS A 173 -6.06 4.61 -40.62
N ASN A 174 -4.95 4.22 -40.00
CA ASN A 174 -3.77 5.07 -39.84
C ASN A 174 -3.00 5.28 -41.17
N GLU A 175 -3.13 4.34 -42.13
CA GLU A 175 -2.58 4.54 -43.49
C GLU A 175 -3.21 5.70 -44.23
N GLU A 176 -4.49 5.98 -43.95
CA GLU A 176 -5.24 7.04 -44.61
C GLU A 176 -5.43 8.29 -43.74
N ALA A 177 -5.12 8.21 -42.44
CA ALA A 177 -5.38 9.26 -41.47
C ALA A 177 -4.39 10.43 -41.60
N SER A 178 -4.90 11.65 -41.44
CA SER A 178 -4.05 12.82 -41.23
C SER A 178 -3.48 12.85 -39.83
N GLU A 179 -2.34 13.55 -39.69
CA GLU A 179 -1.70 13.79 -38.38
C GLU A 179 -2.73 14.38 -37.37
N GLY A 180 -3.00 13.67 -36.28
CA GLY A 180 -4.01 14.04 -35.29
C GLY A 180 -5.27 13.18 -35.27
N ASN A 181 -5.51 12.36 -36.30
CA ASN A 181 -6.60 11.38 -36.37
C ASN A 181 -6.16 9.93 -36.26
N ILE A 182 -4.94 9.72 -35.80
CA ILE A 182 -4.33 8.39 -35.66
C ILE A 182 -4.97 7.64 -34.50
N ILE A 183 -5.35 6.38 -34.73
CA ILE A 183 -5.70 5.45 -33.65
C ILE A 183 -4.42 5.02 -32.95
N MET A 184 -4.33 5.34 -31.70
CA MET A 184 -3.18 5.02 -30.87
C MET A 184 -3.15 3.53 -30.55
N ARG A 185 -1.94 2.95 -30.44
CA ARG A 185 -1.75 1.52 -30.16
C ARG A 185 -2.51 1.06 -28.92
N GLU A 186 -2.51 1.83 -27.84
CA GLU A 186 -3.21 1.52 -26.59
C GLU A 186 -4.75 1.45 -26.74
N HIS A 187 -5.29 1.90 -27.88
CA HIS A 187 -6.72 1.78 -28.19
C HIS A 187 -7.04 0.49 -29.00
N THR A 188 -6.07 -0.42 -29.13
CA THR A 188 -6.30 -1.71 -29.77
C THR A 188 -6.66 -2.79 -28.77
N ILE A 189 -7.45 -3.75 -29.22
CA ILE A 189 -7.85 -4.94 -28.43
C ILE A 189 -6.60 -5.73 -28.01
N GLU A 190 -5.63 -5.87 -28.93
CA GLU A 190 -4.41 -6.61 -28.73
C GLU A 190 -3.53 -5.99 -27.64
N ASP A 191 -3.34 -4.66 -27.65
CA ASP A 191 -2.55 -3.99 -26.62
C ASP A 191 -3.27 -4.02 -25.26
N ARG A 192 -4.59 -3.81 -25.23
CA ARG A 192 -5.40 -3.97 -24.02
C ARG A 192 -5.24 -5.36 -23.41
N ASP A 193 -5.40 -6.39 -24.23
CA ASP A 193 -5.33 -7.78 -23.78
C ASP A 193 -3.91 -8.15 -23.32
N TYR A 194 -2.89 -7.60 -23.96
CA TYR A 194 -1.50 -7.72 -23.56
C TYR A 194 -1.28 -7.10 -22.18
N GLU A 195 -1.66 -5.85 -21.96
CA GLU A 195 -1.48 -5.14 -20.69
C GLU A 195 -2.25 -5.81 -19.54
N ILE A 196 -3.50 -6.23 -19.78
CA ILE A 196 -4.29 -6.96 -18.79
C ILE A 196 -3.61 -8.28 -18.42
N LYS A 197 -3.13 -9.04 -19.41
CA LYS A 197 -2.40 -10.30 -19.16
C LYS A 197 -1.15 -10.08 -18.31
N TRP A 198 -0.44 -8.97 -18.53
CA TRP A 198 0.74 -8.62 -17.73
C TRP A 198 0.38 -8.12 -16.33
N ALA A 199 -0.76 -7.49 -16.17
CA ALA A 199 -1.26 -6.99 -14.89
C ALA A 199 -1.90 -8.09 -14.02
N MET A 200 -2.17 -9.28 -14.58
CA MET A 200 -2.69 -10.41 -13.82
C MET A 200 -1.59 -11.12 -13.02
N PRO A 201 -1.87 -11.54 -11.79
CA PRO A 201 -0.94 -12.34 -11.01
C PRO A 201 -0.53 -13.61 -11.79
N LYS A 202 0.77 -13.87 -11.91
CA LYS A 202 1.26 -15.07 -12.59
C LYS A 202 0.97 -16.32 -11.74
N GLU A 203 0.72 -17.46 -12.37
CA GLU A 203 0.47 -18.76 -11.71
C GLU A 203 1.52 -19.10 -10.64
N ARG A 204 2.79 -18.75 -10.87
CA ARG A 204 3.87 -18.97 -9.91
C ARG A 204 3.64 -18.24 -8.58
N ILE A 205 3.06 -17.06 -8.59
CA ILE A 205 2.74 -16.28 -7.39
C ILE A 205 1.59 -16.92 -6.65
N LEU A 206 0.62 -17.44 -7.40
CA LEU A 206 -0.49 -18.20 -6.86
C LEU A 206 -0.03 -19.53 -6.26
N MET A 207 1.02 -20.16 -6.81
CA MET A 207 1.62 -21.36 -6.24
C MET A 207 2.33 -21.07 -4.91
N GLU A 208 3.07 -19.98 -4.80
CA GLU A 208 3.67 -19.53 -3.52
C GLU A 208 2.59 -19.28 -2.44
N TYR A 209 1.38 -18.86 -2.84
CA TYR A 209 0.23 -18.74 -1.94
C TYR A 209 -0.48 -20.09 -1.65
N ARG A 210 -0.39 -21.07 -2.55
CA ARG A 210 -1.00 -22.42 -2.39
C ARG A 210 -0.21 -23.33 -1.44
N GLU A 211 1.09 -23.13 -1.31
CA GLU A 211 1.95 -23.89 -0.39
C GLU A 211 1.70 -23.55 1.09
N CYS A 212 0.91 -22.52 1.37
CA CYS A 212 0.47 -22.20 2.71
C CYS A 212 -0.84 -22.94 3.00
N ALA A 213 -0.90 -23.60 4.15
CA ALA A 213 -1.91 -24.57 4.59
C ALA A 213 -3.38 -24.13 4.59
N THR A 214 -3.67 -22.94 4.13
CA THR A 214 -5.03 -22.45 3.90
C THR A 214 -5.22 -22.31 2.38
N PRO A 215 -6.25 -22.95 1.80
CA PRO A 215 -6.58 -22.70 0.41
C PRO A 215 -6.89 -21.21 0.28
N VAL A 216 -6.04 -20.48 -0.41
CA VAL A 216 -6.42 -19.18 -0.93
C VAL A 216 -7.51 -19.47 -1.94
N THR A 217 -8.74 -19.40 -1.47
CA THR A 217 -9.94 -19.51 -2.30
C THR A 217 -10.15 -18.26 -3.16
N ASP A 218 -9.23 -17.29 -3.07
CA ASP A 218 -9.14 -16.21 -4.05
C ASP A 218 -8.65 -16.84 -5.36
N THR A 219 -9.61 -17.42 -6.01
CA THR A 219 -9.59 -17.97 -7.34
C THR A 219 -8.76 -17.08 -8.26
N LEU A 220 -8.00 -17.72 -9.10
CA LEU A 220 -7.54 -17.16 -10.37
C LEU A 220 -8.71 -16.39 -10.98
N LEU A 221 -8.64 -15.06 -10.86
CA LEU A 221 -9.62 -14.22 -11.52
C LEU A 221 -9.51 -14.48 -13.01
N SER A 222 -10.60 -14.89 -13.63
CA SER A 222 -10.66 -14.96 -15.07
C SER A 222 -10.60 -13.54 -15.64
N LYS A 223 -10.26 -13.43 -16.93
CA LYS A 223 -10.32 -12.13 -17.62
C LYS A 223 -11.72 -11.51 -17.48
N GLU A 224 -12.76 -12.33 -17.51
CA GLU A 224 -14.16 -11.93 -17.34
C GLU A 224 -14.45 -11.35 -15.96
N ASP A 225 -13.77 -11.84 -14.92
CA ASP A 225 -13.94 -11.32 -13.56
C ASP A 225 -13.31 -9.96 -13.38
N LEU A 226 -12.21 -9.65 -14.10
CA LEU A 226 -11.61 -8.31 -14.09
C LEU A 226 -12.56 -7.23 -14.61
N PHE A 227 -13.39 -7.56 -15.60
CA PHE A 227 -14.37 -6.61 -16.13
C PHE A 227 -15.57 -6.38 -15.20
N LYS A 228 -15.74 -7.19 -14.15
CA LYS A 228 -16.68 -6.94 -13.04
C LYS A 228 -16.02 -6.06 -11.98
N ILE A 229 -15.71 -4.83 -12.34
CA ILE A 229 -14.92 -3.90 -11.51
C ILE A 229 -15.63 -3.66 -10.17
N PRO A 230 -14.96 -3.91 -9.04
CA PRO A 230 -15.56 -3.69 -7.71
C PRO A 230 -15.48 -2.20 -7.32
N TYR A 231 -16.25 -1.35 -8.03
CA TYR A 231 -16.30 0.07 -7.72
C TYR A 231 -16.63 0.32 -6.24
N GLY A 232 -15.93 1.26 -5.63
CA GLY A 232 -16.07 1.59 -4.20
C GLY A 232 -15.21 0.73 -3.27
N LEU A 233 -14.60 -0.36 -3.73
CA LEU A 233 -13.77 -1.23 -2.90
C LEU A 233 -12.58 -0.47 -2.30
N TRP A 234 -11.89 0.34 -3.10
CA TRP A 234 -10.72 1.10 -2.64
C TRP A 234 -11.07 2.18 -1.62
N ASP A 235 -12.27 2.75 -1.69
CA ASP A 235 -12.79 3.63 -0.65
C ASP A 235 -13.12 2.85 0.63
N SER A 236 -13.64 1.62 0.52
CA SER A 236 -13.92 0.78 1.68
C SER A 236 -12.66 0.37 2.46
N TYR A 237 -11.52 0.22 1.77
CA TYR A 237 -10.22 -0.07 2.39
C TYR A 237 -9.70 1.07 3.28
N ARG A 238 -10.21 2.28 3.10
CA ARG A 238 -9.84 3.45 3.91
C ARG A 238 -10.58 3.55 5.23
N LYS A 239 -11.55 2.66 5.50
CA LYS A 239 -12.28 2.63 6.77
C LYS A 239 -11.30 2.39 7.92
N ARG A 240 -11.40 3.22 8.96
CA ARG A 240 -10.50 3.20 10.12
C ARG A 240 -11.25 2.80 11.36
N TYR A 241 -10.50 2.18 12.28
CA TYR A 241 -10.96 1.82 13.62
C TYR A 241 -9.84 2.11 14.61
N LYS A 242 -10.19 2.36 15.85
CA LYS A 242 -9.24 2.59 16.93
C LYS A 242 -8.77 1.25 17.49
N TRP A 243 -7.59 0.79 17.13
CA TRP A 243 -7.07 -0.51 17.56
C TRP A 243 -5.55 -0.55 17.67
N LYS A 244 -5.07 -1.58 18.40
CA LYS A 244 -3.65 -1.90 18.55
C LYS A 244 -3.41 -3.39 18.36
N MET A 245 -2.14 -3.78 18.16
CA MET A 245 -1.71 -5.18 18.14
C MET A 245 -1.30 -5.64 19.53
N THR A 246 -1.59 -6.90 19.85
CA THR A 246 -1.22 -7.53 21.11
C THR A 246 -0.67 -8.93 20.85
N LEU A 247 0.50 -9.22 21.43
CA LEU A 247 1.09 -10.58 21.44
C LEU A 247 0.82 -11.26 22.76
N LEU A 248 0.18 -12.42 22.74
CA LEU A 248 0.05 -13.30 23.88
C LEU A 248 0.94 -14.54 23.70
N THR A 249 1.83 -14.78 24.64
CA THR A 249 2.65 -15.99 24.74
C THR A 249 2.56 -16.56 26.15
N ARG A 250 2.99 -17.80 26.34
CA ARG A 250 3.12 -18.39 27.69
C ARG A 250 4.47 -18.05 28.35
N ASP A 251 5.38 -17.43 27.63
CA ASP A 251 6.64 -16.97 28.21
C ASP A 251 6.33 -15.95 29.31
N LYS A 252 6.94 -16.17 30.49
CA LYS A 252 6.78 -15.27 31.65
C LYS A 252 7.35 -13.90 31.33
N THR A 253 8.49 -13.88 30.65
CA THR A 253 9.15 -12.67 30.17
C THR A 253 9.29 -12.74 28.65
N LYS A 254 8.92 -11.67 27.98
CA LYS A 254 9.12 -11.49 26.55
C LYS A 254 9.52 -10.06 26.27
N TYR A 255 10.45 -9.92 25.36
CA TYR A 255 10.95 -8.61 24.94
C TYR A 255 10.50 -8.33 23.52
N ILE A 256 9.49 -7.46 23.36
CA ILE A 256 9.01 -7.08 22.04
C ILE A 256 10.07 -6.22 21.36
N HIS A 257 10.47 -6.62 20.15
CA HIS A 257 11.38 -5.87 19.32
C HIS A 257 10.62 -4.91 18.41
N SER A 258 9.67 -5.42 17.65
CA SER A 258 8.88 -4.62 16.70
C SER A 258 7.53 -5.22 16.39
N TYR A 259 6.62 -4.33 16.03
CA TYR A 259 5.36 -4.63 15.37
C TYR A 259 5.39 -3.98 13.98
N PHE A 260 5.03 -4.74 12.97
CA PHE A 260 4.83 -4.23 11.62
C PHE A 260 3.36 -4.34 11.25
N TYR A 261 2.83 -3.27 10.70
CA TYR A 261 1.47 -3.17 10.21
C TYR A 261 1.46 -2.67 8.76
N LEU A 262 0.65 -3.32 7.92
CA LEU A 262 0.31 -2.87 6.58
C LEU A 262 -1.21 -2.91 6.45
N GLY A 263 -1.82 -1.76 6.18
CA GLY A 263 -3.26 -1.61 6.02
C GLY A 263 -3.78 -2.00 4.64
N LEU A 264 -5.08 -2.25 4.54
CA LEU A 264 -5.75 -2.44 3.25
C LEU A 264 -5.64 -1.19 2.36
N ASN A 265 -5.64 0.00 2.97
CA ASN A 265 -5.42 1.28 2.28
C ASN A 265 -3.94 1.58 1.98
N ARG A 266 -3.04 0.62 2.20
CA ARG A 266 -1.58 0.70 1.97
C ARG A 266 -0.82 1.62 2.92
N GLU A 267 -1.42 2.12 3.98
CA GLU A 267 -0.65 2.67 5.09
C GLU A 267 0.20 1.59 5.76
N MET A 268 1.39 1.97 6.18
CA MET A 268 2.36 1.07 6.77
C MET A 268 2.99 1.73 7.99
N GLU A 269 3.18 0.96 9.05
CA GLU A 269 3.90 1.40 10.24
C GLU A 269 4.80 0.29 10.75
N GLU A 270 6.02 0.63 11.11
CA GLU A 270 6.86 -0.18 11.96
C GLU A 270 6.94 0.46 13.35
N LEU A 271 6.40 -0.24 14.34
CA LEU A 271 6.29 0.23 15.71
C LEU A 271 7.34 -0.43 16.58
N PHE A 272 7.95 0.36 17.46
CA PHE A 272 9.05 -0.08 18.30
C PHE A 272 8.56 -0.82 19.54
N GLY A 273 9.23 -1.93 19.83
CA GLY A 273 9.12 -2.62 21.10
C GLY A 273 9.95 -1.96 22.20
N GLU A 274 9.79 -2.45 23.44
CA GLU A 274 10.51 -1.93 24.61
C GLU A 274 12.00 -2.23 24.57
N HIS A 275 12.37 -3.38 23.99
CA HIS A 275 13.76 -3.87 24.01
C HIS A 275 14.24 -4.33 22.65
N VAL A 276 15.42 -3.86 22.22
CA VAL A 276 16.37 -4.75 21.55
C VAL A 276 16.98 -5.61 22.65
N TRP A 277 17.09 -6.91 22.40
CA TRP A 277 17.65 -7.85 23.39
C TRP A 277 18.79 -7.22 24.20
N ARG A 278 18.60 -7.03 25.54
CA ARG A 278 19.46 -6.39 26.54
C ARG A 278 19.54 -4.84 26.55
N GLU A 279 18.91 -4.11 25.66
CA GLU A 279 18.91 -2.64 25.73
C GLU A 279 17.49 -2.10 25.55
N ASN A 280 17.10 -1.15 26.40
CA ASN A 280 15.82 -0.45 26.21
C ASN A 280 15.95 0.56 25.05
N GLN A 281 15.41 0.22 23.89
CA GLN A 281 15.47 1.08 22.71
C GLN A 281 14.69 2.37 22.90
N ILE A 282 13.54 2.31 23.57
CA ILE A 282 12.66 3.46 23.77
C ILE A 282 13.39 4.54 24.57
N GLU A 283 14.05 4.16 25.67
CA GLU A 283 14.82 5.12 26.48
C GLU A 283 16.09 5.59 25.77
N LYS A 284 16.82 4.67 25.14
CA LYS A 284 18.07 4.98 24.44
C LYS A 284 17.88 5.99 23.32
N TYR A 285 16.85 5.81 22.50
CA TYR A 285 16.60 6.66 21.33
C TYR A 285 15.54 7.72 21.56
N LYS A 286 14.92 7.79 22.74
CA LYS A 286 13.83 8.72 23.10
C LYS A 286 12.68 8.66 22.10
N ILE A 287 12.27 7.42 21.75
CA ILE A 287 11.23 7.18 20.76
C ILE A 287 9.89 7.74 21.24
N PRO A 288 9.24 8.62 20.48
CA PRO A 288 7.92 9.16 20.83
C PRO A 288 6.87 8.07 20.98
N GLU A 289 5.86 8.32 21.82
CA GLU A 289 4.80 7.35 22.12
C GLU A 289 4.08 6.84 20.87
N LYS A 290 3.83 7.70 19.90
CA LYS A 290 3.16 7.32 18.64
C LYS A 290 3.90 6.27 17.80
N PHE A 291 5.18 6.05 18.03
CA PHE A 291 5.99 5.00 17.38
C PHE A 291 6.16 3.76 18.23
N ARG A 292 5.53 3.70 19.40
CA ARG A 292 5.59 2.55 20.29
C ARG A 292 4.50 1.54 19.96
N TYR A 293 4.78 0.27 20.11
CA TYR A 293 3.81 -0.81 19.86
C TYR A 293 2.56 -0.73 20.73
N THR A 294 2.64 -0.08 21.89
CA THR A 294 1.51 0.13 22.80
C THR A 294 0.58 1.25 22.37
N TYR A 295 0.98 2.07 21.37
CA TYR A 295 0.21 3.22 20.96
C TYR A 295 -1.10 2.84 20.28
N LEU A 296 -2.17 3.31 20.84
CA LEU A 296 -3.51 3.13 20.35
C LEU A 296 -3.91 4.31 19.46
N THR A 297 -4.27 4.03 18.23
CA THR A 297 -4.70 5.08 17.28
C THR A 297 -5.66 4.51 16.24
N GLU A 298 -6.27 5.38 15.47
CA GLU A 298 -7.08 4.98 14.33
C GLU A 298 -6.20 4.49 13.18
N ARG A 299 -6.42 3.24 12.79
CA ARG A 299 -5.75 2.58 11.65
C ARG A 299 -6.77 1.95 10.72
N SER A 300 -6.44 1.84 9.44
CA SER A 300 -7.23 1.04 8.52
C SER A 300 -7.17 -0.45 8.92
N ILE A 301 -8.05 -1.25 8.36
CA ILE A 301 -8.06 -2.70 8.58
C ILE A 301 -6.73 -3.28 8.04
N PRO A 302 -6.07 -4.21 8.76
CA PRO A 302 -4.79 -4.75 8.34
C PRO A 302 -4.91 -5.72 7.15
N SER A 303 -3.97 -5.64 6.20
CA SER A 303 -3.71 -6.67 5.20
C SER A 303 -2.61 -7.63 5.65
N LEU A 304 -1.66 -7.11 6.43
CA LEU A 304 -0.54 -7.88 6.99
C LEU A 304 -0.15 -7.31 8.35
N VAL A 305 0.10 -8.19 9.30
CA VAL A 305 0.78 -7.83 10.56
C VAL A 305 1.93 -8.80 10.82
N ARG A 306 2.98 -8.31 11.46
CA ARG A 306 4.13 -9.11 11.93
C ARG A 306 4.58 -8.62 13.27
N ILE A 307 5.00 -9.55 14.14
CA ILE A 307 5.57 -9.26 15.46
C ILE A 307 6.86 -10.02 15.59
N LYS A 308 7.90 -9.32 16.04
CA LYS A 308 9.21 -9.89 16.38
C LYS A 308 9.44 -9.72 17.87
N TRP A 309 9.84 -10.80 18.56
CA TRP A 309 10.16 -10.75 20.00
C TRP A 309 11.31 -11.69 20.35
N TYR A 310 11.83 -11.50 21.55
CA TYR A 310 12.85 -12.36 22.15
C TYR A 310 12.28 -13.00 23.44
N ASP A 311 12.70 -14.22 23.75
CA ASP A 311 12.51 -14.83 25.07
C ASP A 311 13.63 -14.46 26.05
N GLU A 312 13.58 -15.01 27.27
CA GLU A 312 14.59 -14.78 28.31
C GLU A 312 15.99 -15.29 27.91
N GLU A 313 16.06 -16.27 27.03
CA GLU A 313 17.30 -16.89 26.56
C GLU A 313 17.90 -16.12 25.37
N GLY A 314 17.15 -15.17 24.82
CA GLY A 314 17.54 -14.36 23.68
C GLY A 314 17.26 -15.00 22.33
N SER A 315 16.45 -16.07 22.31
CA SER A 315 15.98 -16.65 21.06
C SER A 315 15.00 -15.72 20.38
N ILE A 316 15.14 -15.57 19.06
CA ILE A 316 14.32 -14.69 18.25
C ILE A 316 13.13 -15.45 17.68
N TYR A 317 11.96 -14.88 17.79
CA TYR A 317 10.73 -15.40 17.22
C TYR A 317 10.06 -14.34 16.36
N ARG A 318 9.43 -14.79 15.29
CA ARG A 318 8.61 -13.94 14.40
C ARG A 318 7.30 -14.62 14.14
N VAL A 319 6.23 -13.89 14.30
CA VAL A 319 4.87 -14.34 13.97
C VAL A 319 4.20 -13.31 13.09
N GLY A 320 3.40 -13.75 12.16
CA GLY A 320 2.64 -12.84 11.34
C GLY A 320 1.49 -13.52 10.60
N ILE A 321 0.60 -12.69 10.11
CA ILE A 321 -0.54 -13.11 9.30
C ILE A 321 -0.74 -12.13 8.16
N ARG A 322 -0.82 -12.68 6.95
CA ARG A 322 -1.40 -12.00 5.80
C ARG A 322 -2.87 -12.42 5.72
N PHE A 323 -3.75 -11.45 5.88
CA PHE A 323 -5.18 -11.69 6.03
C PHE A 323 -5.87 -12.02 4.71
N ASN A 324 -6.91 -12.86 4.77
CA ASN A 324 -7.95 -12.87 3.74
C ASN A 324 -8.73 -11.55 3.83
N VAL A 325 -8.77 -10.79 2.74
CA VAL A 325 -9.33 -9.43 2.72
C VAL A 325 -10.78 -9.41 3.13
N LYS A 326 -11.60 -10.32 2.55
CA LYS A 326 -13.03 -10.36 2.85
C LYS A 326 -13.27 -10.68 4.32
N GLU A 327 -12.64 -11.72 4.84
CA GLU A 327 -12.81 -12.14 6.23
C GLU A 327 -12.39 -11.05 7.21
N VAL A 328 -11.22 -10.44 7.03
CA VAL A 328 -10.75 -9.42 7.97
C VAL A 328 -11.64 -8.17 7.95
N MET A 329 -12.18 -7.79 6.80
CA MET A 329 -13.16 -6.70 6.71
C MET A 329 -14.46 -7.05 7.42
N ASP A 330 -14.98 -8.26 7.25
CA ASP A 330 -16.19 -8.74 7.91
C ASP A 330 -15.98 -8.80 9.44
N VAL A 331 -14.85 -9.32 9.91
CA VAL A 331 -14.47 -9.39 11.33
C VAL A 331 -14.40 -8.01 11.97
N PHE A 332 -13.70 -7.05 11.35
CA PHE A 332 -13.60 -5.69 11.89
C PHE A 332 -14.98 -5.00 11.91
N THR A 333 -15.74 -5.11 10.83
CA THR A 333 -17.07 -4.51 10.75
C THR A 333 -17.97 -5.06 11.85
N LYS A 334 -18.02 -6.40 12.02
CA LYS A 334 -18.85 -7.06 13.02
C LYS A 334 -18.40 -6.75 14.46
N ALA A 335 -17.08 -6.76 14.71
CA ALA A 335 -16.55 -6.50 16.04
C ALA A 335 -16.87 -5.09 16.54
N PHE A 336 -16.81 -4.09 15.66
CA PHE A 336 -17.08 -2.70 15.99
C PHE A 336 -18.54 -2.26 15.83
N GLU A 337 -19.41 -3.08 15.24
CA GLU A 337 -20.82 -2.73 15.02
C GLU A 337 -21.52 -2.32 16.31
N GLY A 338 -22.01 -1.07 16.36
CA GLY A 338 -22.69 -0.49 17.52
C GLY A 338 -21.75 -0.17 18.70
N GLN A 339 -20.45 -0.18 18.48
CA GLN A 339 -19.42 0.19 19.47
C GLN A 339 -18.20 0.83 18.81
N GLU A 340 -18.43 1.71 17.83
CA GLU A 340 -17.40 2.31 16.98
C GLU A 340 -16.39 3.15 17.79
N ASP A 341 -16.79 3.67 18.95
CA ASP A 341 -15.91 4.45 19.85
C ASP A 341 -15.05 3.58 20.77
N GLN A 342 -15.25 2.27 20.79
CA GLN A 342 -14.48 1.36 21.62
C GLN A 342 -13.08 1.12 21.05
N GLU A 343 -12.21 0.62 21.91
CA GLU A 343 -10.85 0.23 21.57
C GLU A 343 -10.78 -1.24 21.17
N GLY A 344 -10.11 -1.51 20.05
CA GLY A 344 -9.87 -2.87 19.56
C GLY A 344 -8.46 -3.37 19.90
N GLU A 345 -8.37 -4.67 20.15
CA GLU A 345 -7.09 -5.38 20.24
C GLU A 345 -7.06 -6.52 19.22
N LEU A 346 -6.16 -6.43 18.25
CA LEU A 346 -5.85 -7.53 17.34
C LEU A 346 -4.81 -8.42 18.02
N VAL A 347 -5.24 -9.58 18.48
CA VAL A 347 -4.43 -10.46 19.31
C VAL A 347 -3.87 -11.61 18.50
N LEU A 348 -2.55 -11.76 18.53
CA LEU A 348 -1.84 -12.96 18.07
C LEU A 348 -1.46 -13.78 19.30
N GLN A 349 -2.10 -14.92 19.49
CA GLN A 349 -1.89 -15.81 20.65
C GLN A 349 -1.08 -17.03 20.24
N VAL A 350 0.19 -17.05 20.63
CA VAL A 350 1.15 -18.11 20.28
C VAL A 350 1.00 -19.28 21.25
N ASN A 351 1.03 -20.51 20.72
CA ASN A 351 0.98 -21.73 21.53
C ASN A 351 2.27 -21.92 22.33
N GLN A 352 2.26 -22.90 23.27
CA GLN A 352 3.41 -23.15 24.15
C GLN A 352 4.67 -23.60 23.43
N SER A 353 4.52 -24.39 22.36
CA SER A 353 5.64 -24.88 21.54
C SER A 353 6.19 -23.85 20.58
N LYS A 354 5.55 -22.67 20.45
CA LYS A 354 5.91 -21.61 19.52
C LYS A 354 5.92 -22.07 18.05
N THR A 355 5.07 -23.05 17.72
CA THR A 355 4.95 -23.64 16.39
C THR A 355 3.68 -23.22 15.67
N ASP A 356 2.73 -22.65 16.40
CA ASP A 356 1.43 -22.22 15.86
C ASP A 356 0.85 -21.08 16.69
N PHE A 357 -0.11 -20.35 16.13
CA PHE A 357 -0.79 -19.27 16.82
C PHE A 357 -2.23 -19.09 16.31
N PHE A 358 -3.03 -18.42 17.13
CA PHE A 358 -4.38 -18.01 16.81
C PHE A 358 -4.45 -16.49 16.68
N CYS A 359 -5.36 -16.02 15.81
CA CYS A 359 -5.59 -14.59 15.64
C CYS A 359 -7.07 -14.27 15.91
N TYR A 360 -7.32 -13.20 16.63
CA TYR A 360 -8.67 -12.69 16.86
C TYR A 360 -8.67 -11.19 17.14
N LEU A 361 -9.78 -10.55 16.82
CA LEU A 361 -10.05 -9.16 17.20
C LEU A 361 -10.95 -9.12 18.43
N LYS A 362 -10.53 -8.39 19.45
CA LYS A 362 -11.32 -8.13 20.66
C LYS A 362 -11.72 -6.65 20.69
N VAL A 363 -13.02 -6.36 20.86
CA VAL A 363 -13.56 -5.01 21.03
C VAL A 363 -14.58 -5.05 22.17
N GLY A 364 -14.31 -4.39 23.28
CA GLY A 364 -15.08 -4.55 24.49
C GLY A 364 -15.15 -6.01 24.93
N ASP A 365 -16.37 -6.55 25.07
CA ASP A 365 -16.60 -7.97 25.41
C ASP A 365 -16.69 -8.90 24.19
N ARG A 366 -16.72 -8.35 22.97
CA ARG A 366 -16.78 -9.14 21.74
C ARG A 366 -15.41 -9.69 21.39
N LYS A 367 -15.42 -10.94 20.89
CA LYS A 367 -14.23 -11.61 20.38
C LYS A 367 -14.56 -12.30 19.07
N GLU A 368 -13.96 -11.82 17.98
CA GLU A 368 -14.16 -12.36 16.64
C GLU A 368 -12.86 -13.02 16.15
N TRP A 369 -12.97 -14.30 15.77
CA TRP A 369 -11.84 -15.09 15.31
C TRP A 369 -11.52 -14.81 13.85
N ILE A 370 -10.23 -14.85 13.49
CA ILE A 370 -9.73 -14.75 12.13
C ILE A 370 -9.09 -16.10 11.81
N CYS A 371 -9.70 -16.83 10.90
CA CYS A 371 -9.35 -18.22 10.59
C CYS A 371 -8.67 -18.40 9.25
N ASN A 372 -8.88 -17.46 8.32
CA ASN A 372 -8.36 -17.53 6.98
C ASN A 372 -7.26 -16.49 6.75
N GLY A 373 -6.18 -16.93 6.13
CA GLY A 373 -5.03 -16.11 5.85
C GLY A 373 -3.77 -16.95 5.74
N ARG A 374 -2.66 -16.30 5.40
CA ARG A 374 -1.35 -16.95 5.46
C ARG A 374 -0.72 -16.68 6.81
N PHE A 375 -0.71 -17.71 7.64
CA PHE A 375 -0.07 -17.72 8.95
C PHE A 375 1.38 -18.13 8.80
N PHE A 376 2.30 -17.45 9.49
CA PHE A 376 3.71 -17.83 9.54
C PHE A 376 4.29 -17.58 10.92
N ILE A 377 5.12 -18.52 11.39
CA ILE A 377 5.90 -18.44 12.62
C ILE A 377 7.28 -19.04 12.37
N TYR A 378 8.35 -18.38 12.80
CA TYR A 378 9.75 -18.82 12.67
C TYR A 378 10.69 -18.04 13.61
#